data_f29d181256978c51eace910f602afcc3
#
_entry.id   f29d181256978c51eace910f602afcc3
#
_cell.length_a   1.000
_cell.length_b   1.000
_cell.length_c   1.000
_cell.angle_alpha   90.00
_cell.angle_beta   90.00
_cell.angle_gamma   90.00
#
_symmetry.space_group_name_H-M   'P 1'
#
loop_
_entity.id
_entity.type
_entity.pdbx_description
1 polymer ?
#
loop_
_entity_poly.entity_id
_entity_poly.type
_entity_poly.pdbx_seq_one_letter_code
_entity_poly.pdbx_strand_id
1 'polypeptide(L)'
;MLGFSERSVLNILFWVTRKKWLILSFFLSISFFYVPSPLGLEPEGHRTLIIVAVALILIISESIPLPAVAILILIMEVVLGVDTADGVASSFMSDAVFFIMGSLMLAVALVKQDLDKRLALGVINVTGNKTWRIVTGFVAISALLSSFIGEHTVGAMMLPVALALVRNAGLDTKKTTNLSTVLLFSIAYGCAIGSIGTPSGGGRNVIMINYLAEFGMGKISYLEWMKYTYPMLLVQIPIVSIIVWYTFTPSQKIMDSSIRKLKVRVAKRGTLTA
;
A
#
# COMPACT_ATOMS: atom_id res chain seq x y z
N MET A 1 46.27 -15.89 8.60
CA MET A 1 45.59 -16.74 7.59
C MET A 1 44.60 -17.65 8.34
N LEU A 2 43.33 -17.31 8.35
CA LEU A 2 42.30 -18.18 8.92
C LEU A 2 42.16 -19.42 8.03
N GLY A 3 42.19 -20.62 8.62
CA GLY A 3 42.11 -21.88 7.90
C GLY A 3 40.79 -22.03 7.14
N PHE A 4 40.75 -22.82 6.11
CA PHE A 4 39.58 -23.07 5.23
C PHE A 4 38.33 -23.49 6.05
N SER A 5 38.49 -24.16 7.19
CA SER A 5 37.44 -24.51 8.13
C SER A 5 36.81 -23.32 8.86
N GLU A 6 37.61 -22.36 9.31
CA GLU A 6 37.12 -21.19 10.07
C GLU A 6 36.35 -20.21 9.19
N ARG A 7 36.73 -20.02 7.92
CA ARG A 7 35.97 -19.24 6.95
C ARG A 7 34.62 -19.86 6.64
N SER A 8 34.55 -21.18 6.57
CA SER A 8 33.27 -21.88 6.34
C SER A 8 32.31 -21.73 7.51
N VAL A 9 32.83 -21.85 8.74
CA VAL A 9 32.01 -21.66 9.96
C VAL A 9 31.52 -20.23 10.09
N LEU A 10 32.37 -19.21 9.84
CA LEU A 10 31.99 -17.80 9.86
C LEU A 10 30.94 -17.48 8.80
N ASN A 11 31.06 -18.02 7.60
CA ASN A 11 30.05 -17.85 6.54
C ASN A 11 28.71 -18.50 6.90
N ILE A 12 28.73 -19.67 7.50
CA ILE A 12 27.50 -20.34 8.00
C ILE A 12 26.87 -19.52 9.13
N LEU A 13 27.67 -19.04 10.08
CA LEU A 13 27.17 -18.24 11.21
C LEU A 13 26.56 -16.91 10.73
N PHE A 14 27.22 -16.26 9.78
CA PHE A 14 26.69 -15.04 9.15
C PHE A 14 25.41 -15.29 8.36
N TRP A 15 25.33 -16.42 7.65
CA TRP A 15 24.12 -16.82 6.93
C TRP A 15 22.97 -17.13 7.90
N VAL A 16 23.23 -17.87 8.98
CA VAL A 16 22.25 -18.21 10.02
C VAL A 16 21.74 -16.95 10.72
N THR A 17 22.62 -16.03 11.10
CA THR A 17 22.20 -14.77 11.76
C THR A 17 21.35 -13.88 10.83
N ARG A 18 21.66 -13.87 9.53
CA ARG A 18 20.88 -13.13 8.54
C ARG A 18 19.52 -13.77 8.24
N LYS A 19 19.41 -15.09 8.38
CA LYS A 19 18.19 -15.87 8.09
C LYS A 19 17.50 -16.41 9.35
N LYS A 20 17.84 -15.86 10.53
CA LYS A 20 17.31 -16.33 11.82
C LYS A 20 15.78 -16.42 11.88
N TRP A 21 15.08 -15.46 11.28
CA TRP A 21 13.62 -15.42 11.25
C TRP A 21 13.01 -16.51 10.36
N LEU A 22 13.67 -16.82 9.24
CA LEU A 22 13.25 -17.90 8.36
C LEU A 22 13.44 -19.27 9.06
N ILE A 23 14.56 -19.44 9.76
CA ILE A 23 14.84 -20.63 10.56
C ILE A 23 13.83 -20.74 11.70
N LEU A 24 13.56 -19.63 12.40
CA LEU A 24 12.58 -19.56 13.48
C LEU A 24 11.18 -19.95 12.98
N SER A 25 10.73 -19.41 11.85
CA SER A 25 9.41 -19.71 11.28
C SER A 25 9.29 -21.20 10.90
N PHE A 26 10.37 -21.80 10.37
CA PHE A 26 10.41 -23.22 10.06
C PHE A 26 10.28 -24.09 11.32
N PHE A 27 11.07 -23.81 12.36
CA PHE A 27 10.97 -24.55 13.61
C PHE A 27 9.63 -24.34 14.33
N LEU A 28 9.10 -23.14 14.28
CA LEU A 28 7.79 -22.84 14.84
C LEU A 28 6.68 -23.64 14.14
N SER A 29 6.73 -23.71 12.81
CA SER A 29 5.79 -24.51 12.02
C SER A 29 5.81 -25.99 12.43
N ILE A 30 7.01 -26.57 12.55
CA ILE A 30 7.16 -27.94 12.98
C ILE A 30 6.65 -28.12 14.42
N SER A 31 7.03 -27.22 15.34
CA SER A 31 6.62 -27.31 16.74
C SER A 31 5.11 -27.24 16.91
N PHE A 32 4.44 -26.30 16.23
CA PHE A 32 2.98 -26.16 16.26
C PHE A 32 2.25 -27.33 15.62
N PHE A 33 2.85 -28.02 14.66
CA PHE A 33 2.27 -29.20 14.06
C PHE A 33 2.09 -30.36 15.06
N TYR A 34 3.00 -30.47 16.05
CA TYR A 34 2.92 -31.49 17.10
C TYR A 34 2.06 -31.07 18.30
N VAL A 35 1.65 -29.81 18.39
CA VAL A 35 0.75 -29.34 19.47
C VAL A 35 -0.67 -29.75 19.11
N PRO A 36 -1.41 -30.39 20.03
CA PRO A 36 -2.81 -30.75 19.77
C PRO A 36 -3.64 -29.50 19.56
N SER A 37 -4.62 -29.59 18.63
CA SER A 37 -5.52 -28.47 18.35
C SER A 37 -6.25 -28.03 19.63
N PRO A 38 -6.41 -26.70 19.86
CA PRO A 38 -7.19 -26.19 20.97
C PRO A 38 -8.62 -26.71 20.96
N LEU A 39 -9.21 -26.86 22.14
CA LEU A 39 -10.59 -27.33 22.32
C LEU A 39 -11.57 -26.45 21.48
N GLY A 40 -12.31 -27.08 20.58
CA GLY A 40 -13.29 -26.41 19.72
C GLY A 40 -12.78 -25.95 18.37
N LEU A 41 -11.50 -26.18 18.04
CA LEU A 41 -10.94 -25.87 16.72
C LEU A 41 -10.77 -27.15 15.90
N GLU A 42 -11.30 -27.14 14.67
CA GLU A 42 -11.09 -28.23 13.72
C GLU A 42 -9.60 -28.34 13.31
N PRO A 43 -9.11 -29.54 12.98
CA PRO A 43 -7.70 -29.75 12.59
C PRO A 43 -7.25 -28.86 11.42
N GLU A 44 -8.12 -28.59 10.48
CA GLU A 44 -7.87 -27.68 9.34
C GLU A 44 -7.67 -26.25 9.78
N GLY A 45 -8.52 -25.75 10.69
CA GLY A 45 -8.39 -24.42 11.28
C GLY A 45 -7.07 -24.27 12.05
N HIS A 46 -6.63 -25.30 12.76
CA HIS A 46 -5.34 -25.28 13.45
C HIS A 46 -4.17 -25.18 12.47
N ARG A 47 -4.19 -25.95 11.37
CA ARG A 47 -3.17 -25.89 10.31
C ARG A 47 -3.14 -24.51 9.63
N THR A 48 -4.33 -23.93 9.37
CA THR A 48 -4.44 -22.57 8.82
C THR A 48 -3.81 -21.55 9.75
N LEU A 49 -3.99 -21.63 11.07
CA LEU A 49 -3.33 -20.74 12.04
C LEU A 49 -1.81 -20.86 12.01
N ILE A 50 -1.27 -22.07 11.79
CA ILE A 50 0.18 -22.28 11.63
C ILE A 50 0.68 -21.52 10.39
N ILE A 51 -0.02 -21.66 9.25
CA ILE A 51 0.34 -20.97 8.01
C ILE A 51 0.32 -19.45 8.22
N VAL A 52 -0.73 -18.92 8.84
CA VAL A 52 -0.87 -17.48 9.14
C VAL A 52 0.26 -17.00 10.05
N ALA A 53 0.60 -17.74 11.11
CA ALA A 53 1.67 -17.35 12.02
C ALA A 53 3.04 -17.30 11.31
N VAL A 54 3.34 -18.31 10.49
CA VAL A 54 4.57 -18.36 9.68
C VAL A 54 4.62 -17.19 8.68
N ALA A 55 3.52 -16.96 7.96
CA ALA A 55 3.42 -15.86 7.00
C ALA A 55 3.65 -14.50 7.67
N LEU A 56 3.02 -14.25 8.83
CA LEU A 56 3.19 -13.01 9.59
C LEU A 56 4.64 -12.80 10.03
N ILE A 57 5.31 -13.84 10.54
CA ILE A 57 6.72 -13.75 10.92
C ILE A 57 7.59 -13.39 9.72
N LEU A 58 7.37 -14.03 8.57
CA LEU A 58 8.16 -13.78 7.37
C LEU A 58 7.90 -12.39 6.76
N ILE A 59 6.65 -11.91 6.80
CA ILE A 59 6.27 -10.57 6.34
C ILE A 59 6.87 -9.49 7.24
N ILE A 60 6.71 -9.61 8.56
CA ILE A 60 7.19 -8.62 9.52
C ILE A 60 8.73 -8.58 9.56
N SER A 61 9.39 -9.73 9.45
CA SER A 61 10.84 -9.81 9.45
C SER A 61 11.51 -9.47 8.12
N GLU A 62 10.72 -9.29 7.05
CA GLU A 62 11.21 -9.05 5.67
C GLU A 62 12.30 -10.05 5.24
N SER A 63 12.24 -11.29 5.76
CA SER A 63 13.28 -12.30 5.55
C SER A 63 13.34 -12.80 4.12
N ILE A 64 12.21 -12.81 3.42
CA ILE A 64 12.07 -13.15 2.00
C ILE A 64 11.10 -12.15 1.34
N PRO A 65 11.18 -11.95 0.01
CA PRO A 65 10.26 -11.07 -0.72
C PRO A 65 8.81 -11.51 -0.58
N LEU A 66 7.87 -10.55 -0.48
CA LEU A 66 6.42 -10.84 -0.37
C LEU A 66 5.87 -11.83 -1.40
N PRO A 67 6.26 -11.79 -2.70
CA PRO A 67 5.81 -12.81 -3.65
C PRO A 67 6.26 -14.23 -3.28
N ALA A 68 7.44 -14.38 -2.69
CA ALA A 68 7.92 -15.68 -2.23
C ALA A 68 7.15 -16.17 -1.00
N VAL A 69 6.73 -15.25 -0.10
CA VAL A 69 5.84 -15.60 1.02
C VAL A 69 4.49 -16.10 0.50
N ALA A 70 3.92 -15.42 -0.51
CA ALA A 70 2.66 -15.83 -1.12
C ALA A 70 2.74 -17.26 -1.70
N ILE A 71 3.80 -17.56 -2.46
CA ILE A 71 4.02 -18.91 -3.00
C ILE A 71 4.22 -19.94 -1.87
N LEU A 72 4.92 -19.57 -0.80
CA LEU A 72 5.11 -20.45 0.36
C LEU A 72 3.78 -20.78 1.04
N ILE A 73 2.87 -19.80 1.19
CA ILE A 73 1.53 -20.05 1.74
C ILE A 73 0.81 -21.10 0.91
N LEU A 74 0.77 -20.97 -0.42
CA LEU A 74 0.12 -21.93 -1.32
C LEU A 74 0.70 -23.35 -1.15
N ILE A 75 2.04 -23.45 -1.07
CA ILE A 75 2.70 -24.74 -0.86
C ILE A 75 2.32 -25.32 0.51
N MET A 76 2.29 -24.50 1.56
CA MET A 76 1.93 -24.94 2.90
C MET A 76 0.47 -25.40 2.98
N GLU A 77 -0.47 -24.75 2.32
CA GLU A 77 -1.87 -25.16 2.26
C GLU A 77 -2.02 -26.59 1.72
N VAL A 78 -1.32 -26.88 0.62
CA VAL A 78 -1.33 -28.24 0.02
C VAL A 78 -0.59 -29.25 0.91
N VAL A 79 0.61 -28.94 1.38
CA VAL A 79 1.47 -29.86 2.15
C VAL A 79 0.85 -30.20 3.51
N LEU A 80 0.23 -29.23 4.17
CA LEU A 80 -0.46 -29.44 5.45
C LEU A 80 -1.88 -30.01 5.28
N GLY A 81 -2.36 -30.18 4.04
CA GLY A 81 -3.66 -30.75 3.74
C GLY A 81 -4.82 -29.86 4.22
N VAL A 82 -4.66 -28.54 4.09
CA VAL A 82 -5.73 -27.57 4.33
C VAL A 82 -6.66 -27.51 3.12
N ASP A 83 -6.08 -27.56 1.91
CA ASP A 83 -6.83 -27.61 0.67
C ASP A 83 -6.10 -28.48 -0.38
N THR A 84 -6.80 -28.83 -1.43
CA THR A 84 -6.26 -29.57 -2.57
C THR A 84 -5.43 -28.65 -3.47
N ALA A 85 -4.51 -29.20 -4.26
CA ALA A 85 -3.72 -28.42 -5.21
C ALA A 85 -4.60 -27.65 -6.21
N ASP A 86 -5.72 -28.22 -6.66
CA ASP A 86 -6.67 -27.58 -7.55
C ASP A 86 -7.46 -26.47 -6.82
N GLY A 87 -7.85 -26.69 -5.57
CA GLY A 87 -8.51 -25.69 -4.73
C GLY A 87 -7.62 -24.46 -4.51
N VAL A 88 -6.38 -24.69 -4.09
CA VAL A 88 -5.37 -23.62 -3.92
C VAL A 88 -5.11 -22.87 -5.23
N ALA A 89 -4.96 -23.57 -6.36
CA ALA A 89 -4.74 -22.96 -7.66
C ALA A 89 -5.94 -22.10 -8.09
N SER A 90 -7.16 -22.57 -7.89
CA SER A 90 -8.38 -21.81 -8.22
C SER A 90 -8.55 -20.57 -7.33
N SER A 91 -8.23 -20.66 -6.04
CA SER A 91 -8.25 -19.53 -5.12
C SER A 91 -7.21 -18.47 -5.50
N PHE A 92 -6.01 -18.90 -5.89
CA PHE A 92 -4.94 -18.00 -6.34
C PHE A 92 -5.25 -17.28 -7.66
N MET A 93 -6.02 -17.92 -8.55
CA MET A 93 -6.46 -17.36 -9.84
C MET A 93 -7.96 -17.01 -9.81
N SER A 94 -8.45 -16.52 -8.67
CA SER A 94 -9.84 -16.08 -8.52
C SER A 94 -10.16 -14.81 -9.33
N ASP A 95 -11.44 -14.56 -9.58
CA ASP A 95 -11.94 -13.34 -10.25
C ASP A 95 -11.42 -12.07 -9.57
N ALA A 96 -11.26 -12.09 -8.24
CA ALA A 96 -10.70 -10.98 -7.49
C ALA A 96 -9.26 -10.67 -7.88
N VAL A 97 -8.42 -11.68 -8.08
CA VAL A 97 -7.02 -11.52 -8.49
C VAL A 97 -6.94 -10.94 -9.90
N PHE A 98 -7.73 -11.45 -10.85
CA PHE A 98 -7.81 -10.90 -12.22
C PHE A 98 -8.29 -9.45 -12.22
N PHE A 99 -9.27 -9.12 -11.39
CA PHE A 99 -9.76 -7.74 -11.24
C PHE A 99 -8.64 -6.80 -10.73
N ILE A 100 -7.90 -7.24 -9.71
CA ILE A 100 -6.78 -6.48 -9.17
C ILE A 100 -5.68 -6.31 -10.23
N MET A 101 -5.33 -7.36 -10.96
CA MET A 101 -4.35 -7.28 -12.05
C MET A 101 -4.77 -6.28 -13.13
N GLY A 102 -6.02 -6.32 -13.58
CA GLY A 102 -6.57 -5.37 -14.54
C GLY A 102 -6.51 -3.92 -14.04
N SER A 103 -6.85 -3.70 -12.78
CA SER A 103 -6.74 -2.37 -12.14
C SER A 103 -5.31 -1.86 -12.10
N LEU A 104 -4.33 -2.72 -11.79
CA LEU A 104 -2.91 -2.37 -11.80
C LEU A 104 -2.40 -2.06 -13.20
N MET A 105 -2.83 -2.81 -14.23
CA MET A 105 -2.49 -2.53 -15.62
C MET A 105 -3.02 -1.16 -16.06
N LEU A 106 -4.27 -0.83 -15.70
CA LEU A 106 -4.85 0.49 -15.95
C LEU A 106 -4.05 1.59 -15.25
N ALA A 107 -3.65 1.37 -14.01
CA ALA A 107 -2.83 2.29 -13.24
C ALA A 107 -1.48 2.58 -13.93
N VAL A 108 -0.79 1.54 -14.41
CA VAL A 108 0.46 1.68 -15.18
C VAL A 108 0.25 2.47 -16.47
N ALA A 109 -0.87 2.24 -17.17
CA ALA A 109 -1.20 2.98 -18.39
C ALA A 109 -1.40 4.48 -18.09
N LEU A 110 -2.08 4.84 -17.01
CA LEU A 110 -2.30 6.23 -16.57
C LEU A 110 -0.97 6.94 -16.23
N VAL A 111 -0.07 6.25 -15.52
CA VAL A 111 1.29 6.77 -15.23
C VAL A 111 2.08 6.99 -16.50
N LYS A 112 2.03 6.03 -17.43
CA LYS A 112 2.76 6.10 -18.70
C LYS A 112 2.32 7.28 -19.59
N GLN A 113 1.09 7.74 -19.43
CA GLN A 113 0.52 8.91 -20.11
C GLN A 113 0.74 10.23 -19.38
N ASP A 114 1.56 10.25 -18.31
CA ASP A 114 1.82 11.44 -17.49
C ASP A 114 0.53 12.11 -16.93
N LEU A 115 -0.58 11.36 -16.85
CA LEU A 115 -1.85 11.84 -16.29
C LEU A 115 -1.73 12.21 -14.81
N ASP A 116 -0.87 11.48 -14.09
CA ASP A 116 -0.48 11.76 -12.72
C ASP A 116 -0.01 13.21 -12.51
N LYS A 117 0.93 13.64 -13.36
CA LYS A 117 1.51 15.00 -13.28
C LYS A 117 0.48 16.09 -13.58
N ARG A 118 -0.45 15.82 -14.46
CA ARG A 118 -1.53 16.77 -14.82
C ARG A 118 -2.55 16.91 -13.71
N LEU A 119 -2.94 15.79 -13.10
CA LEU A 119 -3.84 15.80 -11.94
C LEU A 119 -3.19 16.53 -10.77
N ALA A 120 -1.91 16.28 -10.50
CA ALA A 120 -1.17 17.00 -9.47
C ALA A 120 -1.11 18.52 -9.70
N LEU A 121 -0.99 18.96 -10.96
CA LEU A 121 -1.06 20.39 -11.30
C LEU A 121 -2.47 20.95 -11.16
N GLY A 122 -3.49 20.19 -11.51
CA GLY A 122 -4.87 20.56 -11.28
C GLY A 122 -5.12 20.92 -9.82
N VAL A 123 -4.58 20.09 -8.89
CA VAL A 123 -4.68 20.39 -7.45
C VAL A 123 -4.06 21.72 -7.10
N ILE A 124 -2.82 21.95 -7.51
CA ILE A 124 -2.08 23.17 -7.18
C ILE A 124 -2.76 24.40 -7.77
N ASN A 125 -3.40 24.28 -8.93
CA ASN A 125 -4.16 25.38 -9.53
C ASN A 125 -5.43 25.71 -8.74
N VAL A 126 -6.11 24.71 -8.19
CA VAL A 126 -7.34 24.89 -7.41
C VAL A 126 -7.04 25.32 -5.96
N THR A 127 -5.99 24.78 -5.34
CA THR A 127 -5.67 25.04 -3.93
C THR A 127 -5.00 26.39 -3.69
N GLY A 128 -4.38 26.97 -4.72
CA GLY A 128 -3.66 28.25 -4.61
C GLY A 128 -2.35 28.10 -3.82
N ASN A 129 -1.94 29.19 -3.11
CA ASN A 129 -0.62 29.33 -2.51
C ASN A 129 -0.56 29.08 -0.99
N LYS A 130 -1.69 28.97 -0.30
CA LYS A 130 -1.73 28.74 1.14
C LYS A 130 -1.41 27.27 1.46
N THR A 131 -0.41 27.05 2.31
CA THR A 131 0.09 25.69 2.63
C THR A 131 -1.00 24.76 3.14
N TRP A 132 -1.92 25.24 4.00
CA TRP A 132 -3.01 24.40 4.49
C TRP A 132 -3.95 23.91 3.38
N ARG A 133 -4.24 24.78 2.37
CA ARG A 133 -5.04 24.39 1.19
C ARG A 133 -4.31 23.37 0.33
N ILE A 134 -2.99 23.50 0.21
CA ILE A 134 -2.15 22.54 -0.51
C ILE A 134 -2.20 21.19 0.20
N VAL A 135 -2.06 21.15 1.52
CA VAL A 135 -2.18 19.94 2.35
C VAL A 135 -3.54 19.26 2.13
N THR A 136 -4.64 20.02 2.27
CA THR A 136 -6.00 19.51 2.02
C THR A 136 -6.17 19.04 0.57
N GLY A 137 -5.61 19.74 -0.39
CA GLY A 137 -5.61 19.36 -1.80
C GLY A 137 -4.87 18.04 -2.05
N PHE A 138 -3.72 17.84 -1.41
CA PHE A 138 -2.97 16.58 -1.49
C PHE A 138 -3.75 15.42 -0.87
N VAL A 139 -4.37 15.62 0.30
CA VAL A 139 -5.24 14.60 0.90
C VAL A 139 -6.41 14.27 -0.04
N ALA A 140 -7.14 15.29 -0.52
CA ALA A 140 -8.33 15.11 -1.33
C ALA A 140 -8.03 14.41 -2.66
N ILE A 141 -6.99 14.85 -3.38
CA ILE A 141 -6.67 14.23 -4.68
C ILE A 141 -6.09 12.83 -4.51
N SER A 142 -5.23 12.63 -3.51
CA SER A 142 -4.72 11.28 -3.23
C SER A 142 -5.87 10.34 -2.87
N ALA A 143 -6.86 10.81 -2.10
CA ALA A 143 -8.04 10.03 -1.76
C ALA A 143 -8.91 9.73 -2.99
N LEU A 144 -9.21 10.74 -3.81
CA LEU A 144 -10.04 10.54 -5.00
C LEU A 144 -9.36 9.64 -6.03
N LEU A 145 -8.07 9.83 -6.29
CA LEU A 145 -7.34 8.99 -7.24
C LEU A 145 -7.18 7.57 -6.73
N SER A 146 -6.83 7.39 -5.45
CA SER A 146 -6.59 6.05 -4.91
C SER A 146 -7.87 5.23 -4.82
N SER A 147 -9.03 5.87 -4.82
CA SER A 147 -10.30 5.15 -4.89
C SER A 147 -10.48 4.37 -6.19
N PHE A 148 -9.82 4.77 -7.29
CA PHE A 148 -9.93 4.10 -8.60
C PHE A 148 -8.66 3.33 -8.99
N ILE A 149 -7.47 3.87 -8.67
CA ILE A 149 -6.19 3.37 -9.22
C ILE A 149 -5.43 2.51 -8.20
N GLY A 150 -5.82 2.58 -6.92
CA GLY A 150 -5.15 1.91 -5.82
C GLY A 150 -4.11 2.77 -5.11
N GLU A 151 -3.99 2.54 -3.80
CA GLU A 151 -3.23 3.38 -2.88
C GLU A 151 -1.73 3.45 -3.19
N HIS A 152 -1.10 2.32 -3.51
CA HIS A 152 0.34 2.25 -3.74
C HIS A 152 0.75 3.00 -5.01
N THR A 153 -0.05 2.89 -6.07
CA THR A 153 0.21 3.57 -7.34
C THR A 153 0.09 5.08 -7.17
N VAL A 154 -0.98 5.55 -6.53
CA VAL A 154 -1.19 6.98 -6.29
C VAL A 154 -0.12 7.53 -5.35
N GLY A 155 0.27 6.80 -4.31
CA GLY A 155 1.38 7.18 -3.44
C GLY A 155 2.68 7.40 -4.22
N ALA A 156 3.04 6.45 -5.08
CA ALA A 156 4.22 6.54 -5.93
C ALA A 156 4.14 7.72 -6.93
N MET A 157 2.95 7.97 -7.51
CA MET A 157 2.70 9.07 -8.45
C MET A 157 2.81 10.45 -7.79
N MET A 158 2.24 10.60 -6.59
CA MET A 158 2.19 11.89 -5.89
C MET A 158 3.50 12.26 -5.20
N LEU A 159 4.35 11.29 -4.87
CA LEU A 159 5.63 11.48 -4.21
C LEU A 159 6.56 12.46 -4.97
N PRO A 160 6.84 12.30 -6.28
CA PRO A 160 7.67 13.26 -7.04
C PRO A 160 7.12 14.68 -7.03
N VAL A 161 5.79 14.84 -6.97
CA VAL A 161 5.14 16.15 -6.92
C VAL A 161 5.39 16.84 -5.57
N ALA A 162 5.21 16.11 -4.47
CA ALA A 162 5.54 16.62 -3.14
C ALA A 162 7.02 17.00 -3.01
N LEU A 163 7.92 16.14 -3.50
CA LEU A 163 9.36 16.41 -3.51
C LEU A 163 9.71 17.63 -4.36
N ALA A 164 9.06 17.83 -5.50
CA ALA A 164 9.27 19.03 -6.34
C ALA A 164 8.85 20.31 -5.61
N LEU A 165 7.72 20.29 -4.87
CA LEU A 165 7.29 21.42 -4.04
C LEU A 165 8.30 21.73 -2.93
N VAL A 166 8.74 20.71 -2.20
CA VAL A 166 9.72 20.84 -1.12
C VAL A 166 11.05 21.41 -1.62
N ARG A 167 11.60 20.86 -2.70
CA ARG A 167 12.87 21.33 -3.30
C ARG A 167 12.80 22.77 -3.81
N ASN A 168 11.66 23.20 -4.32
CA ASN A 168 11.48 24.56 -4.81
C ASN A 168 11.13 25.56 -3.69
N ALA A 169 10.89 25.10 -2.47
CA ALA A 169 10.57 25.96 -1.33
C ALA A 169 11.79 26.81 -0.85
N GLY A 170 13.01 26.41 -1.21
CA GLY A 170 14.24 27.18 -0.90
C GLY A 170 14.51 27.30 0.60
N LEU A 171 14.10 26.29 1.38
CA LEU A 171 14.17 26.29 2.83
C LEU A 171 15.47 25.67 3.33
N ASP A 172 15.97 26.15 4.48
CA ASP A 172 16.99 25.47 5.26
C ASP A 172 16.59 24.05 5.65
N THR A 173 17.55 23.15 5.78
CA THR A 173 17.35 21.70 5.95
C THR A 173 16.37 21.35 7.07
N LYS A 174 16.36 22.06 8.20
CA LYS A 174 15.43 21.83 9.31
C LYS A 174 13.99 22.25 9.01
N LYS A 175 13.79 23.37 8.28
CA LYS A 175 12.44 23.84 7.88
C LYS A 175 11.86 23.04 6.73
N THR A 176 12.71 22.44 5.91
CA THR A 176 12.35 21.54 4.82
C THR A 176 11.74 20.25 5.36
N THR A 177 12.20 19.77 6.54
CA THR A 177 11.73 18.52 7.15
C THR A 177 10.25 18.57 7.47
N ASN A 178 9.75 19.62 8.14
CA ASN A 178 8.33 19.69 8.50
C ASN A 178 7.42 19.82 7.27
N LEU A 179 7.84 20.55 6.24
CA LEU A 179 7.06 20.65 5.00
C LEU A 179 7.01 19.33 4.25
N SER A 180 8.15 18.61 4.16
CA SER A 180 8.18 17.30 3.52
C SER A 180 7.31 16.30 4.29
N THR A 181 7.41 16.29 5.62
CA THR A 181 6.62 15.41 6.48
C THR A 181 5.12 15.61 6.28
N VAL A 182 4.63 16.86 6.36
CA VAL A 182 3.20 17.14 6.20
C VAL A 182 2.68 16.75 4.81
N LEU A 183 3.45 16.98 3.74
CA LEU A 183 3.04 16.61 2.39
C LEU A 183 3.06 15.10 2.18
N LEU A 184 4.07 14.40 2.69
CA LEU A 184 4.17 12.94 2.60
C LEU A 184 3.03 12.25 3.36
N PHE A 185 2.72 12.69 4.58
CA PHE A 185 1.59 12.16 5.33
C PHE A 185 0.24 12.53 4.72
N SER A 186 0.12 13.70 4.07
CA SER A 186 -1.08 14.06 3.31
C SER A 186 -1.35 13.07 2.17
N ILE A 187 -0.30 12.65 1.46
CA ILE A 187 -0.40 11.64 0.40
C ILE A 187 -0.73 10.28 1.02
N ALA A 188 0.05 9.83 2.01
CA ALA A 188 -0.10 8.50 2.60
C ALA A 188 -1.50 8.28 3.18
N TYR A 189 -1.96 9.19 4.04
CA TYR A 189 -3.31 9.09 4.62
C TYR A 189 -4.42 9.33 3.60
N GLY A 190 -4.21 10.25 2.63
CA GLY A 190 -5.14 10.45 1.54
C GLY A 190 -5.32 9.16 0.73
N CYS A 191 -4.23 8.49 0.36
CA CYS A 191 -4.28 7.21 -0.34
C CYS A 191 -4.97 6.12 0.50
N ALA A 192 -4.64 6.03 1.79
CA ALA A 192 -5.19 5.02 2.69
C ALA A 192 -6.71 5.13 2.83
N ILE A 193 -7.24 6.34 3.09
CA ILE A 193 -8.69 6.56 3.19
C ILE A 193 -9.40 6.43 1.83
N GLY A 194 -8.75 6.87 0.75
CA GLY A 194 -9.31 6.82 -0.59
C GLY A 194 -9.47 5.42 -1.13
N SER A 195 -8.55 4.53 -0.82
CA SER A 195 -8.55 3.16 -1.34
C SER A 195 -9.81 2.35 -0.98
N ILE A 196 -10.56 2.78 0.02
CA ILE A 196 -11.83 2.14 0.41
C ILE A 196 -12.98 2.58 -0.52
N GLY A 197 -12.84 3.70 -1.23
CA GLY A 197 -13.92 4.36 -1.97
C GLY A 197 -14.59 3.51 -3.04
N THR A 198 -13.83 2.67 -3.76
CA THR A 198 -14.38 1.76 -4.76
C THR A 198 -13.77 0.34 -4.63
N PRO A 199 -14.40 -0.68 -5.21
CA PRO A 199 -13.81 -2.01 -5.26
C PRO A 199 -12.41 -2.04 -5.89
N SER A 200 -12.15 -1.23 -6.92
CA SER A 200 -10.84 -1.15 -7.59
C SER A 200 -9.78 -0.37 -6.81
N GLY A 201 -10.15 0.39 -5.80
CA GLY A 201 -9.22 1.16 -4.97
C GLY A 201 -8.28 0.31 -4.11
N GLY A 202 -8.66 -0.92 -3.80
CA GLY A 202 -7.82 -1.85 -3.05
C GLY A 202 -8.30 -3.28 -3.14
N GLY A 203 -7.36 -4.23 -3.27
CA GLY A 203 -7.66 -5.66 -3.34
C GLY A 203 -8.48 -6.18 -2.16
N ARG A 204 -8.27 -5.61 -0.97
CA ARG A 204 -9.04 -5.94 0.24
C ARG A 204 -10.55 -5.70 0.09
N ASN A 205 -10.97 -4.72 -0.73
CA ASN A 205 -12.38 -4.43 -0.95
C ASN A 205 -13.04 -5.54 -1.76
N VAL A 206 -12.37 -6.03 -2.80
CA VAL A 206 -12.86 -7.13 -3.63
C VAL A 206 -12.93 -8.42 -2.82
N ILE A 207 -11.92 -8.69 -2.01
CA ILE A 207 -11.90 -9.85 -1.09
C ILE A 207 -13.08 -9.76 -0.12
N MET A 208 -13.33 -8.58 0.48
CA MET A 208 -14.45 -8.36 1.39
C MET A 208 -15.80 -8.59 0.71
N ILE A 209 -15.98 -8.10 -0.53
CA ILE A 209 -17.20 -8.32 -1.32
C ILE A 209 -17.43 -9.82 -1.56
N ASN A 210 -16.38 -10.57 -1.88
CA ASN A 210 -16.48 -12.01 -2.07
C ASN A 210 -16.87 -12.73 -0.78
N TYR A 211 -16.24 -12.42 0.35
CA TYR A 211 -16.59 -13.00 1.64
C TYR A 211 -18.04 -12.68 2.05
N LEU A 212 -18.52 -11.46 1.86
CA LEU A 212 -19.90 -11.11 2.14
C LEU A 212 -20.87 -11.95 1.30
N ALA A 213 -20.55 -12.23 0.04
CA ALA A 213 -21.35 -13.11 -0.81
C ALA A 213 -21.33 -14.57 -0.32
N GLU A 214 -20.18 -15.10 0.10
CA GLU A 214 -20.01 -16.44 0.66
C GLU A 214 -20.79 -16.62 1.97
N PHE A 215 -20.83 -15.59 2.82
CA PHE A 215 -21.64 -15.59 4.05
C PHE A 215 -23.14 -15.33 3.84
N GLY A 216 -23.60 -15.34 2.58
CA GLY A 216 -25.03 -15.22 2.27
C GLY A 216 -25.60 -13.80 2.33
N MET A 217 -24.76 -12.78 2.44
CA MET A 217 -25.21 -11.38 2.44
C MET A 217 -25.48 -10.83 1.02
N GLY A 218 -25.38 -11.68 -0.01
CA GLY A 218 -25.58 -11.28 -1.40
C GLY A 218 -24.35 -10.64 -2.04
N LYS A 219 -24.39 -10.50 -3.37
CA LYS A 219 -23.31 -9.85 -4.12
C LYS A 219 -23.51 -8.33 -4.13
N ILE A 220 -22.57 -7.60 -3.52
CA ILE A 220 -22.55 -6.14 -3.55
C ILE A 220 -21.97 -5.69 -4.89
N SER A 221 -22.74 -4.90 -5.65
CA SER A 221 -22.29 -4.34 -6.92
C SER A 221 -21.27 -3.19 -6.71
N TYR A 222 -20.53 -2.85 -7.77
CA TYR A 222 -19.54 -1.76 -7.74
C TYR A 222 -20.14 -0.43 -7.26
N LEU A 223 -21.29 -0.04 -7.82
CA LEU A 223 -21.98 1.20 -7.48
C LEU A 223 -22.59 1.17 -6.08
N GLU A 224 -23.07 0.02 -5.65
CA GLU A 224 -23.61 -0.18 -4.30
C GLU A 224 -22.52 -0.03 -3.24
N TRP A 225 -21.33 -0.59 -3.46
CA TRP A 225 -20.17 -0.36 -2.62
C TRP A 225 -19.87 1.15 -2.52
N MET A 226 -19.78 1.86 -3.65
CA MET A 226 -19.54 3.30 -3.67
C MET A 226 -20.61 4.09 -2.89
N LYS A 227 -21.86 3.71 -2.98
CA LYS A 227 -22.97 4.36 -2.27
C LYS A 227 -22.76 4.40 -0.76
N TYR A 228 -22.16 3.35 -0.20
CA TYR A 228 -21.87 3.28 1.23
C TYR A 228 -20.53 3.94 1.59
N THR A 229 -19.52 3.80 0.77
CA THR A 229 -18.15 4.21 1.11
C THR A 229 -17.84 5.67 0.77
N TYR A 230 -18.43 6.23 -0.30
CA TYR A 230 -18.15 7.63 -0.69
C TYR A 230 -18.62 8.67 0.33
N PRO A 231 -19.80 8.57 0.96
CA PRO A 231 -20.17 9.49 2.01
C PRO A 231 -19.16 9.50 3.16
N MET A 232 -18.69 8.32 3.55
CA MET A 232 -17.64 8.17 4.57
C MET A 232 -16.32 8.80 4.12
N LEU A 233 -15.89 8.58 2.86
CA LEU A 233 -14.69 9.17 2.29
C LEU A 233 -14.75 10.71 2.29
N LEU A 234 -15.88 11.30 1.91
CA LEU A 234 -16.05 12.75 1.89
C LEU A 234 -15.95 13.37 3.29
N VAL A 235 -16.38 12.67 4.33
CA VAL A 235 -16.21 13.10 5.73
C VAL A 235 -14.76 12.90 6.21
N GLN A 236 -14.11 11.83 5.80
CA GLN A 236 -12.73 11.53 6.21
C GLN A 236 -11.71 12.52 5.63
N ILE A 237 -11.89 13.01 4.39
CA ILE A 237 -10.97 13.95 3.77
C ILE A 237 -10.74 15.22 4.64
N PRO A 238 -11.73 15.97 5.07
CA PRO A 238 -11.51 17.12 5.94
C PRO A 238 -10.95 16.74 7.31
N ILE A 239 -11.41 15.65 7.91
CA ILE A 239 -10.92 15.17 9.22
C ILE A 239 -9.42 14.87 9.14
N VAL A 240 -9.00 14.08 8.17
CA VAL A 240 -7.59 13.73 7.97
C VAL A 240 -6.75 14.96 7.64
N SER A 241 -7.27 15.88 6.82
CA SER A 241 -6.59 17.14 6.51
C SER A 241 -6.32 17.98 7.77
N ILE A 242 -7.29 18.04 8.67
CA ILE A 242 -7.18 18.73 9.97
C ILE A 242 -6.14 18.04 10.85
N ILE A 243 -6.22 16.71 11.00
CA ILE A 243 -5.29 15.93 11.82
C ILE A 243 -3.85 16.12 11.32
N VAL A 244 -3.62 15.94 10.03
CA VAL A 244 -2.28 16.09 9.43
C VAL A 244 -1.75 17.52 9.61
N TRP A 245 -2.60 18.52 9.43
CA TRP A 245 -2.21 19.92 9.61
C TRP A 245 -1.80 20.21 11.05
N TYR A 246 -2.58 19.82 12.05
CA TYR A 246 -2.27 20.08 13.46
C TYR A 246 -1.11 19.25 13.98
N THR A 247 -0.94 18.02 13.52
CA THR A 247 0.14 17.13 13.97
C THR A 247 1.51 17.58 13.42
N PHE A 248 1.56 18.01 12.16
CA PHE A 248 2.81 18.29 11.46
C PHE A 248 2.93 19.74 11.01
N THR A 249 2.39 20.70 11.77
CA THR A 249 2.30 22.13 11.40
C THR A 249 3.57 22.63 10.69
N PRO A 250 3.51 22.99 9.39
CA PRO A 250 4.68 23.47 8.65
C PRO A 250 5.00 24.90 9.04
N SER A 251 6.28 25.23 9.12
CA SER A 251 6.75 26.59 9.44
C SER A 251 6.39 27.62 8.35
N GLN A 252 6.12 27.18 7.15
CA GLN A 252 5.73 28.03 6.02
C GLN A 252 4.24 28.02 5.79
N LYS A 253 3.62 29.21 5.87
CA LYS A 253 2.18 29.41 5.62
C LYS A 253 1.84 29.70 4.15
N ILE A 254 2.81 30.15 3.34
CA ILE A 254 2.64 30.55 1.93
C ILE A 254 3.78 29.99 1.08
N MET A 255 3.43 29.44 -0.10
CA MET A 255 4.37 28.72 -1.00
C MET A 255 4.45 29.34 -2.42
N ASP A 256 4.33 30.66 -2.57
CA ASP A 256 4.28 31.35 -3.86
C ASP A 256 5.47 31.04 -4.79
N SER A 257 6.70 31.05 -4.27
CA SER A 257 7.91 30.79 -5.05
C SER A 257 7.97 29.35 -5.58
N SER A 258 7.56 28.38 -4.78
CA SER A 258 7.55 26.97 -5.12
C SER A 258 6.54 26.65 -6.22
N ILE A 259 5.34 27.19 -6.09
CA ILE A 259 4.24 26.99 -7.04
C ILE A 259 4.57 27.64 -8.39
N ARG A 260 5.09 28.86 -8.40
CA ARG A 260 5.46 29.55 -9.65
C ARG A 260 6.56 28.78 -10.41
N LYS A 261 7.59 28.29 -9.72
CA LYS A 261 8.64 27.47 -10.34
C LYS A 261 8.11 26.14 -10.88
N LEU A 262 7.17 25.52 -10.17
CA LEU A 262 6.56 24.27 -10.62
C LEU A 262 5.68 24.51 -11.87
N LYS A 263 4.84 25.54 -11.87
CA LYS A 263 4.00 25.91 -13.03
C LYS A 263 4.85 26.16 -14.28
N VAL A 264 5.94 26.92 -14.17
CA VAL A 264 6.86 27.19 -15.28
C VAL A 264 7.51 25.91 -15.80
N ARG A 265 7.90 25.00 -14.91
CA ARG A 265 8.55 23.72 -15.29
C ARG A 265 7.60 22.81 -16.06
N VAL A 266 6.33 22.81 -15.72
CA VAL A 266 5.33 21.98 -16.38
C VAL A 266 4.85 22.62 -17.68
N ALA A 267 4.68 23.96 -17.71
CA ALA A 267 4.36 24.67 -18.95
C ALA A 267 5.41 24.43 -20.06
N LYS A 268 6.67 24.23 -19.68
CA LYS A 268 7.76 23.90 -20.61
C LYS A 268 7.67 22.48 -21.22
N ARG A 269 6.83 21.59 -20.68
CA ARG A 269 6.70 20.20 -21.18
C ARG A 269 5.62 19.99 -22.25
N GLY A 270 4.91 21.06 -22.66
CA GLY A 270 3.97 21.05 -23.78
C GLY A 270 2.58 20.47 -23.46
N THR A 271 1.66 20.67 -24.42
CA THR A 271 0.32 20.06 -24.46
C THR A 271 0.41 18.58 -24.84
N LEU A 272 -0.64 17.79 -24.54
CA LEU A 272 -0.76 16.41 -25.01
C LEU A 272 -0.64 16.39 -26.53
N THR A 273 0.38 15.73 -27.07
CA THR A 273 0.30 15.17 -28.39
C THR A 273 -0.58 13.94 -28.31
N ALA A 274 -1.63 13.91 -29.13
CA ALA A 274 -2.55 12.79 -29.29
C ALA A 274 -1.79 11.53 -29.75
#